data_a479e8453a0fb17cc604b9cf4c3ded7b
#
_entry.id   a479e8453a0fb17cc604b9cf4c3ded7b
#
_cell.length_a   1.000
_cell.length_b   1.000
_cell.length_c   1.000
_cell.angle_alpha   90.00
_cell.angle_beta   90.00
_cell.angle_gamma   90.00
#
_symmetry.space_group_name_H-M   'P 1'
#
loop_
_entity.id
_entity.type
_entity.pdbx_description
1 polymer ?
#
loop_
_entity_poly.entity_id
_entity_poly.type
_entity_poly.pdbx_seq_one_letter_code
_entity_poly.pdbx_strand_id
1 'polypeptide(L)'
;FSISYDDDIDKVREIILNLISTNEMILKDPEPTVRVGEHLDSGVQIKVFAWASPDDYYEVYFFLQENVKKEFDKNGITIPYPHIVIAKE
;
A
#
# COMPACT_ATOMS: atom_id res chain seq x y z
N PHE A 1 5.20 -1.39 2.98
CA PHE A 1 5.14 -2.85 2.90
C PHE A 1 6.42 -3.41 2.34
N SER A 2 6.86 -4.53 2.88
CA SER A 2 8.01 -5.25 2.34
C SER A 2 7.53 -6.52 1.66
N ILE A 3 8.07 -6.80 0.48
CA ILE A 3 7.75 -8.01 -0.27
C ILE A 3 9.04 -8.76 -0.59
N SER A 4 8.90 -10.04 -0.95
CA SER A 4 10.03 -10.85 -1.37
C SER A 4 10.56 -10.38 -2.73
N TYR A 5 11.85 -10.58 -2.99
CA TYR A 5 12.44 -10.30 -4.31
C TYR A 5 11.79 -11.13 -5.42
N ASP A 6 11.18 -12.26 -5.08
CA ASP A 6 10.52 -13.14 -6.05
C ASP A 6 9.11 -12.64 -6.44
N ASP A 7 8.57 -11.66 -5.70
CA ASP A 7 7.23 -11.15 -5.98
C ASP A 7 7.27 -10.16 -7.16
N ASP A 8 6.19 -10.17 -7.95
CA ASP A 8 6.04 -9.27 -9.09
C ASP A 8 5.59 -7.88 -8.60
N ILE A 9 6.47 -6.89 -8.75
CA ILE A 9 6.21 -5.51 -8.33
C ILE A 9 4.98 -4.92 -9.03
N ASP A 10 4.81 -5.20 -10.31
CA ASP A 10 3.66 -4.66 -11.06
C ASP A 10 2.35 -5.23 -10.55
N LYS A 11 2.34 -6.52 -10.20
CA LYS A 11 1.17 -7.15 -9.61
C LYS A 11 0.85 -6.55 -8.24
N VAL A 12 1.87 -6.34 -7.41
CA VAL A 12 1.70 -5.71 -6.09
C VAL A 12 1.12 -4.30 -6.25
N ARG A 13 1.67 -3.52 -7.17
CA ARG A 13 1.18 -2.17 -7.44
C ARG A 13 -0.29 -2.20 -7.87
N GLU A 14 -0.65 -3.09 -8.77
CA GLU A 14 -2.03 -3.24 -9.24
C GLU A 14 -2.98 -3.58 -8.09
N ILE A 15 -2.60 -4.51 -7.22
CA ILE A 15 -3.41 -4.89 -6.06
C ILE A 15 -3.67 -3.68 -5.16
N ILE A 16 -2.62 -2.94 -4.83
CA ILE A 16 -2.74 -1.80 -3.92
C ILE A 16 -3.56 -0.68 -4.56
N LEU A 17 -3.33 -0.36 -5.83
CA LEU A 17 -4.09 0.68 -6.51
C LEU A 17 -5.57 0.31 -6.66
N ASN A 18 -5.87 -0.96 -6.89
CA ASN A 18 -7.25 -1.41 -6.94
C ASN A 18 -7.96 -1.25 -5.58
N LEU A 19 -7.28 -1.57 -4.49
CA LEU A 19 -7.81 -1.35 -3.15
C LEU A 19 -8.09 0.12 -2.88
N ILE A 20 -7.15 0.98 -3.25
CA ILE A 20 -7.29 2.43 -3.08
C ILE A 20 -8.51 2.94 -3.84
N SER A 21 -8.76 2.43 -5.04
CA SER A 21 -9.89 2.86 -5.85
C SER A 21 -11.25 2.50 -5.25
N THR A 22 -11.29 1.56 -4.33
CA THR A 22 -12.54 1.15 -3.66
C THR A 22 -12.88 1.99 -2.44
N ASN A 23 -11.96 2.84 -1.97
CA ASN A 23 -12.16 3.63 -0.77
C ASN A 23 -12.38 5.11 -1.12
N GLU A 24 -13.61 5.58 -0.89
CA GLU A 24 -14.00 6.95 -1.23
C GLU A 24 -13.32 8.01 -0.35
N MET A 25 -12.81 7.63 0.82
CA MET A 25 -12.08 8.56 1.70
C MET A 25 -10.70 8.90 1.17
N ILE A 26 -10.17 8.12 0.25
CA ILE A 26 -8.88 8.41 -0.37
C ILE A 26 -9.08 9.38 -1.51
N LEU A 27 -8.39 10.51 -1.46
CA LEU A 27 -8.51 11.55 -2.48
C LEU A 27 -7.93 11.07 -3.81
N LYS A 28 -8.57 11.50 -4.90
CA LYS A 28 -8.09 11.21 -6.24
C LYS A 28 -7.05 12.22 -6.71
N ASP A 29 -7.03 13.38 -6.10
CA ASP A 29 -6.10 14.47 -6.41
C ASP A 29 -5.57 15.06 -5.09
N PRO A 30 -4.28 14.94 -4.78
CA PRO A 30 -3.22 14.30 -5.59
C PRO A 30 -3.44 12.79 -5.78
N GLU A 31 -3.01 12.30 -6.96
CA GLU A 31 -3.18 10.90 -7.32
C GLU A 31 -2.37 9.98 -6.40
N PRO A 32 -2.96 8.91 -5.86
CA PRO A 32 -2.21 7.93 -5.10
C PRO A 32 -1.11 7.28 -5.93
N THR A 33 0.02 6.99 -5.29
CA THR A 33 1.16 6.34 -5.96
C THR A 33 1.66 5.16 -5.15
N VAL A 34 2.19 4.17 -5.86
CA VAL A 34 2.84 3.00 -5.27
C VAL A 34 4.23 2.91 -5.90
N ARG A 35 5.26 2.96 -5.07
CA ARG A 35 6.64 3.01 -5.56
C ARG A 35 7.53 2.04 -4.80
N VAL A 36 8.58 1.59 -5.46
CA VAL A 36 9.67 0.89 -4.79
C VAL A 36 10.47 1.91 -3.99
N GLY A 37 10.59 1.69 -2.68
CA GLY A 37 11.36 2.56 -1.81
C GLY A 37 12.82 2.15 -1.77
N GLU A 38 13.10 1.06 -1.08
CA GLU A 38 14.46 0.58 -0.88
C GLU A 38 14.56 -0.93 -1.13
N HIS A 39 15.74 -1.36 -1.58
CA HIS A 39 16.08 -2.77 -1.62
C HIS A 39 16.66 -3.15 -0.25
N LEU A 40 16.03 -4.13 0.39
CA LEU A 40 16.43 -4.62 1.70
C LEU A 40 17.20 -5.93 1.55
N ASP A 41 17.82 -6.39 2.64
CA ASP A 41 18.59 -7.63 2.60
C ASP A 41 17.76 -8.84 2.17
N SER A 42 16.49 -8.91 2.59
CA SER A 42 15.62 -10.04 2.33
C SER A 42 14.37 -9.68 1.52
N GLY A 43 14.29 -8.49 0.97
CA GLY A 43 13.12 -8.07 0.23
C GLY A 43 13.18 -6.67 -0.31
N VAL A 44 12.06 -6.21 -0.84
CA VAL A 44 11.90 -4.89 -1.45
C VAL A 44 10.85 -4.12 -0.66
N GLN A 45 11.16 -2.88 -0.30
CA GLN A 45 10.21 -2.01 0.38
C GLN A 45 9.28 -1.36 -0.65
N ILE A 46 7.98 -1.46 -0.40
CA ILE A 46 6.96 -0.81 -1.21
C ILE A 46 6.41 0.37 -0.41
N LYS A 47 6.49 1.56 -0.99
CA LYS A 47 5.93 2.78 -0.41
C LYS A 47 4.62 3.12 -1.08
N VAL A 48 3.60 3.36 -0.27
CA VAL A 48 2.27 3.76 -0.74
C VAL A 48 2.02 5.19 -0.29
N PHE A 49 1.75 6.07 -1.23
CA PHE A 49 1.39 7.45 -0.95
C PHE A 49 -0.07 7.66 -1.33
N ALA A 50 -0.88 7.96 -0.33
CA ALA A 50 -2.28 8.26 -0.52
C ALA A 50 -2.65 9.45 0.37
N TRP A 51 -3.62 10.24 -0.08
CA TRP A 51 -4.03 11.45 0.62
C TRP A 51 -5.48 11.32 1.06
N ALA A 52 -5.75 11.77 2.27
CA ALA A 52 -7.09 11.78 2.85
C ALA A 52 -7.25 13.06 3.67
N SER A 53 -8.49 13.45 3.94
CA SER A 53 -8.72 14.55 4.85
C SER A 53 -8.22 14.17 6.26
N PRO A 54 -7.87 15.16 7.12
CA PRO A 54 -7.41 14.85 8.47
C PRO A 54 -8.40 13.99 9.28
N ASP A 55 -9.69 14.16 9.07
CA ASP A 55 -10.72 13.40 9.77
C ASP A 55 -10.74 11.93 9.36
N ASP A 56 -10.35 11.64 8.13
CA ASP A 56 -10.38 10.29 7.57
C ASP A 56 -9.02 9.57 7.64
N TYR A 57 -7.99 10.26 8.13
CA TYR A 57 -6.61 9.75 8.07
C TYR A 57 -6.44 8.37 8.70
N TYR A 58 -6.93 8.20 9.94
CA TYR A 58 -6.76 6.93 10.64
C TYR A 58 -7.61 5.81 10.04
N GLU A 59 -8.80 6.14 9.56
CA GLU A 59 -9.66 5.16 8.89
C GLU A 59 -9.01 4.63 7.62
N VAL A 60 -8.42 5.51 6.82
CA VAL A 60 -7.68 5.12 5.61
C VAL A 60 -6.46 4.31 5.97
N TYR A 61 -5.71 4.73 6.98
CA TYR A 61 -4.53 4.01 7.44
C TYR A 61 -4.87 2.57 7.83
N PHE A 62 -5.88 2.37 8.67
CA PHE A 62 -6.29 1.04 9.10
C PHE A 62 -6.88 0.22 7.96
N PHE A 63 -7.64 0.85 7.07
CA PHE A 63 -8.17 0.18 5.88
C PHE A 63 -7.04 -0.41 5.04
N LEU A 64 -6.01 0.37 4.77
CA LEU A 64 -4.88 -0.10 3.96
C LEU A 64 -4.08 -1.18 4.67
N GLN A 65 -3.82 -1.02 5.97
CA GLN A 65 -3.09 -2.03 6.75
C GLN A 65 -3.78 -3.39 6.68
N GLU A 66 -5.08 -3.42 6.91
CA GLU A 66 -5.83 -4.66 6.94
C GLU A 66 -6.02 -5.26 5.55
N ASN A 67 -6.47 -4.46 4.60
CA ASN A 67 -6.89 -4.99 3.30
C ASN A 67 -5.73 -5.30 2.37
N VAL A 68 -4.64 -4.56 2.44
CA VAL A 68 -3.42 -4.92 1.70
C VAL A 68 -2.90 -6.26 2.19
N LYS A 69 -2.89 -6.49 3.50
CA LYS A 69 -2.46 -7.77 4.05
C LYS A 69 -3.34 -8.91 3.55
N LYS A 70 -4.67 -8.73 3.59
CA LYS A 70 -5.61 -9.74 3.12
C LYS A 70 -5.42 -10.06 1.64
N GLU A 71 -5.26 -9.03 0.80
CA GLU A 71 -5.10 -9.22 -0.63
C GLU A 71 -3.75 -9.87 -0.96
N PHE A 72 -2.70 -9.51 -0.23
CA PHE A 72 -1.40 -10.14 -0.41
C PHE A 72 -1.44 -11.61 -0.04
N ASP A 73 -2.12 -11.95 1.06
CA ASP A 73 -2.26 -13.36 1.46
C ASP A 73 -3.02 -14.17 0.40
N LYS A 74 -4.05 -13.60 -0.19
CA LYS A 74 -4.80 -14.27 -1.29
C LYS A 74 -3.94 -14.51 -2.52
N ASN A 75 -2.96 -13.67 -2.76
CA ASN A 75 -2.11 -13.74 -3.95
C ASN A 75 -0.74 -14.37 -3.68
N GLY A 76 -0.54 -14.93 -2.49
CA GLY A 76 0.71 -15.59 -2.15
C GLY A 76 1.90 -14.64 -1.94
N ILE A 77 1.63 -13.37 -1.65
CA ILE A 77 2.67 -12.37 -1.39
C ILE A 77 2.92 -12.29 0.11
N THR A 78 4.18 -12.45 0.51
CA THR A 78 4.57 -12.43 1.93
C THR A 78 5.00 -11.03 2.36
N ILE A 79 4.46 -10.56 3.48
CA ILE A 79 4.83 -9.26 4.06
C ILE A 79 5.49 -9.49 5.42
N PRO A 80 6.84 -9.46 5.49
CA PRO A 80 7.51 -9.60 6.80
C PRO A 80 7.27 -8.41 7.72
N TYR A 81 7.30 -7.17 7.18
CA TYR A 81 7.15 -5.95 7.98
C TYR A 81 6.34 -4.91 7.19
N PRO A 82 5.06 -4.70 7.53
CA PRO A 82 4.25 -3.69 6.86
C PRO A 82 4.77 -2.27 7.12
N HIS A 83 4.79 -1.45 6.08
CA HIS A 83 5.26 -0.07 6.17
C HIS A 83 4.45 0.81 5.23
N ILE A 84 3.65 1.69 5.79
CA ILE A 84 2.78 2.59 5.01
C ILE A 84 3.15 4.04 5.32
N VAL A 85 3.23 4.84 4.26
CA VAL A 85 3.34 6.30 4.38
C VAL A 85 2.06 6.90 3.82
N ILE A 86 1.35 7.62 4.66
CA ILE A 86 0.14 8.35 4.26
C ILE A 86 0.39 9.83 4.52
N ALA A 87 0.23 10.63 3.47
CA ALA A 87 0.37 12.07 3.57
C ALA A 87 -0.99 12.71 3.88
N LYS A 88 -0.99 13.70 4.75
CA LYS A 88 -2.17 14.51 5.07
C LYS A 88 -2.18 15.75 4.20
N GLU A 89 -3.34 16.16 3.83
CA GLU A 89 -3.50 17.47 3.21
C GLU A 89 -3.54 18.58 4.24
#